data_9e0ae51b71895db26ad56f6c4e228891
#
_entry.id   9e0ae51b71895db26ad56f6c4e228891
#
_cell.length_a   1.000
_cell.length_b   1.000
_cell.length_c   1.000
_cell.angle_alpha   90.00
_cell.angle_beta   90.00
_cell.angle_gamma   90.00
#
_symmetry.space_group_name_H-M   'P 1'
#
loop_
_entity.id
_entity.type
_entity.pdbx_description
1 polymer ?
#
loop_
_entity_poly.entity_id
_entity_poly.type
_entity_poly.pdbx_seq_one_letter_code
_entity_poly.pdbx_strand_id
1 'polypeptide(L)'
;MKHVRLVAGRDLMESFRARSYWFTIGLFMVIVAGGIIIPRLIDSDTTYHLGLTGDVPTGLETDLETLVAAFDAELELTTHDDRDAATTAVDEGDDSVAVAFEPDETFLIRRDDSSETLVGLVNQAVSSASARQVLDGAGLEDETVSAALAPTPPTEVRVDDEESGRAGVAWLTGLVLYLAIFMGGMSVAQGVAIEKSTRIAEVLVTTVRPAHLLAGKVLGLGVSVLIILCAGAIPFAAAIAGGWVDVPDAAALDVLAAIGWFVLGYAVYAVAFGSLGALVDRQEDLGTAVGPLSAILVLSYLATIQAAEDPGSTIARVISIIPFSAPMVMPVRIGAGAASGLEIAAAVGLGIVTVVVLARVGGTIYRKALLRGGQRLKVHELLRA
;
A
#
# COMPACT_ATOMS: atom_id res chain seq x y z
N MET A 1 31.24 20.29 7.85
CA MET A 1 29.80 20.66 7.70
C MET A 1 29.56 21.69 6.59
N LYS A 2 30.37 22.76 6.44
CA LYS A 2 30.15 23.80 5.42
C LYS A 2 30.10 23.27 3.99
N HIS A 3 31.00 22.37 3.61
CA HIS A 3 31.05 21.75 2.28
C HIS A 3 29.85 20.85 1.97
N VAL A 4 29.38 20.06 2.95
CA VAL A 4 28.19 19.21 2.80
C VAL A 4 26.95 20.06 2.49
N ARG A 5 26.76 21.18 3.20
CA ARG A 5 25.65 22.11 3.01
C ARG A 5 25.69 22.80 1.64
N LEU A 6 26.88 23.13 1.13
CA LEU A 6 27.04 23.73 -0.20
C LEU A 6 26.68 22.75 -1.31
N VAL A 7 27.15 21.50 -1.20
CA VAL A 7 26.80 20.44 -2.19
C VAL A 7 25.30 20.16 -2.15
N ALA A 8 24.73 19.98 -0.96
CA ALA A 8 23.30 19.74 -0.80
C ALA A 8 22.44 20.87 -1.39
N GLY A 9 22.82 22.13 -1.13
CA GLY A 9 22.11 23.30 -1.68
C GLY A 9 22.18 23.38 -3.21
N ARG A 10 23.35 23.02 -3.80
CA ARG A 10 23.52 22.96 -5.25
C ARG A 10 22.58 21.92 -5.87
N ASP A 11 22.62 20.69 -5.35
CA ASP A 11 21.85 19.57 -5.93
C ASP A 11 20.33 19.77 -5.75
N LEU A 12 19.90 20.37 -4.63
CA LEU A 12 18.52 20.77 -4.40
C LEU A 12 18.07 21.85 -5.41
N MET A 13 18.89 22.88 -5.63
CA MET A 13 18.59 23.96 -6.58
C MET A 13 18.55 23.44 -8.02
N GLU A 14 19.42 22.50 -8.37
CA GLU A 14 19.45 21.83 -9.66
C GLU A 14 18.20 21.02 -9.90
N SER A 15 17.72 20.28 -8.88
CA SER A 15 16.44 19.56 -8.93
C SER A 15 15.27 20.51 -9.22
N PHE A 16 15.16 21.63 -8.54
CA PHE A 16 14.06 22.59 -8.75
C PHE A 16 14.06 23.26 -10.11
N ARG A 17 15.22 23.40 -10.75
CA ARG A 17 15.35 23.97 -12.10
C ARG A 17 14.99 22.97 -13.19
N ALA A 18 15.03 21.66 -12.89
CA ALA A 18 14.72 20.63 -13.86
C ALA A 18 13.20 20.53 -14.08
N ARG A 19 12.74 20.64 -15.31
CA ARG A 19 11.30 20.45 -15.66
C ARG A 19 10.82 19.05 -15.31
N SER A 20 11.69 18.06 -15.43
CA SER A 20 11.40 16.66 -15.05
C SER A 20 11.04 16.52 -13.58
N TYR A 21 11.58 17.35 -12.69
CA TYR A 21 11.26 17.32 -11.26
C TYR A 21 9.80 17.68 -11.00
N TRP A 22 9.29 18.72 -11.63
CA TRP A 22 7.89 19.14 -11.50
C TRP A 22 6.93 18.15 -12.15
N PHE A 23 7.35 17.54 -13.27
CA PHE A 23 6.59 16.44 -13.88
C PHE A 23 6.53 15.23 -12.93
N THR A 24 7.61 14.90 -12.25
CA THR A 24 7.66 13.83 -11.25
C THR A 24 6.72 14.11 -10.07
N ILE A 25 6.68 15.33 -9.55
CA ILE A 25 5.73 15.73 -8.50
C ILE A 25 4.30 15.51 -8.99
N GLY A 26 3.95 16.01 -10.18
CA GLY A 26 2.62 15.84 -10.74
C GLY A 26 2.25 14.37 -10.95
N LEU A 27 3.15 13.57 -11.50
CA LEU A 27 2.94 12.14 -11.68
C LEU A 27 2.74 11.40 -10.34
N PHE A 28 3.52 11.77 -9.33
CA PHE A 28 3.41 11.17 -8.00
C PHE A 28 2.07 11.48 -7.33
N MET A 29 1.61 12.73 -7.45
CA MET A 29 0.27 13.13 -7.00
C MET A 29 -0.85 12.36 -7.72
N VAL A 30 -0.71 12.13 -9.04
CA VAL A 30 -1.67 11.33 -9.82
C VAL A 30 -1.68 9.88 -9.38
N ILE A 31 -0.51 9.28 -9.09
CA ILE A 31 -0.43 7.90 -8.59
C ILE A 31 -1.15 7.77 -7.24
N VAL A 32 -0.89 8.71 -6.31
CA VAL A 32 -1.54 8.69 -4.99
C VAL A 32 -3.05 8.91 -5.13
N ALA A 33 -3.48 9.90 -5.93
CA ALA A 33 -4.90 10.13 -6.19
C ALA A 33 -5.57 8.92 -6.86
N GLY A 34 -4.90 8.30 -7.83
CA GLY A 34 -5.39 7.08 -8.50
C GLY A 34 -5.55 5.91 -7.52
N GLY A 35 -4.60 5.72 -6.61
CA GLY A 35 -4.69 4.68 -5.57
C GLY A 35 -5.86 4.87 -4.60
N ILE A 36 -6.37 6.11 -4.45
CA ILE A 36 -7.55 6.42 -3.61
C ILE A 36 -8.84 6.31 -4.44
N ILE A 37 -8.82 6.81 -5.67
CA ILE A 37 -10.03 6.96 -6.50
C ILE A 37 -10.39 5.65 -7.21
N ILE A 38 -9.40 4.91 -7.72
CA ILE A 38 -9.63 3.70 -8.53
C ILE A 38 -10.42 2.62 -7.77
N PRO A 39 -10.08 2.25 -6.52
CA PRO A 39 -10.89 1.29 -5.77
C PRO A 39 -12.35 1.72 -5.67
N ARG A 40 -12.60 2.99 -5.34
CA ARG A 40 -13.96 3.53 -5.25
C ARG A 40 -14.74 3.51 -6.57
N LEU A 41 -14.08 3.73 -7.69
CA LEU A 41 -14.74 3.64 -9.01
C LEU A 41 -15.07 2.19 -9.39
N ILE A 42 -14.32 1.23 -8.86
CA ILE A 42 -14.58 -0.19 -9.06
C ILE A 42 -15.70 -0.66 -8.12
N ASP A 43 -15.73 -0.17 -6.87
CA ASP A 43 -16.73 -0.56 -5.85
C ASP A 43 -18.07 0.21 -5.98
N SER A 44 -18.14 1.28 -6.78
CA SER A 44 -19.28 2.21 -6.79
C SER A 44 -20.55 1.71 -7.49
N ASP A 45 -20.53 0.56 -8.16
CA ASP A 45 -21.69 -0.01 -8.84
C ASP A 45 -21.78 -1.53 -8.62
N THR A 46 -21.90 -1.95 -7.36
CA THR A 46 -22.21 -3.36 -7.09
C THR A 46 -23.70 -3.58 -7.25
N THR A 47 -24.14 -3.88 -8.46
CA THR A 47 -25.49 -4.40 -8.70
C THR A 47 -25.47 -5.89 -8.41
N TYR A 48 -26.27 -6.32 -7.44
CA TYR A 48 -26.48 -7.72 -7.15
C TYR A 48 -27.67 -8.24 -7.96
N HIS A 49 -27.44 -9.25 -8.79
CA HIS A 49 -28.51 -9.98 -9.49
C HIS A 49 -28.91 -11.17 -8.64
N LEU A 50 -30.18 -11.22 -8.22
CA LEU A 50 -30.72 -12.28 -7.39
C LEU A 50 -31.90 -12.95 -8.11
N GLY A 51 -31.74 -14.24 -8.37
CA GLY A 51 -32.80 -15.08 -8.91
C GLY A 51 -33.76 -15.56 -7.83
N LEU A 52 -35.04 -15.48 -8.08
CA LEU A 52 -36.08 -16.03 -7.22
C LEU A 52 -36.92 -17.03 -8.01
N THR A 53 -37.29 -18.17 -7.39
CA THR A 53 -38.21 -19.14 -7.99
C THR A 53 -39.08 -19.80 -6.94
N GLY A 54 -40.30 -20.23 -7.32
CA GLY A 54 -41.28 -20.86 -6.44
C GLY A 54 -42.21 -19.89 -5.71
N ASP A 55 -42.75 -20.31 -4.56
CA ASP A 55 -43.68 -19.51 -3.74
C ASP A 55 -42.87 -18.52 -2.86
N VAL A 56 -42.51 -17.35 -3.43
CA VAL A 56 -41.76 -16.33 -2.71
C VAL A 56 -42.56 -15.75 -1.57
N PRO A 57 -42.06 -15.78 -0.32
CA PRO A 57 -42.77 -15.23 0.85
C PRO A 57 -43.07 -13.74 0.68
N THR A 58 -44.29 -13.34 1.08
CA THR A 58 -44.73 -11.94 0.98
C THR A 58 -43.79 -11.02 1.80
N GLY A 59 -43.31 -9.96 1.17
CA GLY A 59 -42.42 -8.95 1.80
C GLY A 59 -40.92 -9.26 1.70
N LEU A 60 -40.53 -10.43 1.22
CA LEU A 60 -39.11 -10.79 1.04
C LEU A 60 -38.37 -9.81 0.11
N GLU A 61 -39.00 -9.43 -1.01
CA GLU A 61 -38.42 -8.48 -1.97
C GLU A 61 -38.11 -7.13 -1.32
N THR A 62 -39.07 -6.57 -0.56
CA THR A 62 -38.92 -5.31 0.16
C THR A 62 -37.82 -5.39 1.24
N ASP A 63 -37.75 -6.53 1.95
CA ASP A 63 -36.71 -6.74 2.96
C ASP A 63 -35.33 -6.81 2.31
N LEU A 64 -35.20 -7.52 1.20
CA LEU A 64 -33.94 -7.63 0.43
C LEU A 64 -33.51 -6.26 -0.12
N GLU A 65 -34.42 -5.52 -0.77
CA GLU A 65 -34.11 -4.17 -1.25
C GLU A 65 -33.65 -3.25 -0.12
N THR A 66 -34.31 -3.31 1.04
CA THR A 66 -33.96 -2.49 2.21
C THR A 66 -32.59 -2.89 2.79
N LEU A 67 -32.31 -4.18 2.87
CA LEU A 67 -31.03 -4.69 3.37
C LEU A 67 -29.88 -4.36 2.41
N VAL A 68 -30.07 -4.54 1.10
CA VAL A 68 -29.05 -4.25 0.09
C VAL A 68 -28.78 -2.74 -0.03
N ALA A 69 -29.84 -1.90 0.04
CA ALA A 69 -29.69 -0.45 0.03
C ALA A 69 -28.89 0.08 1.23
N ALA A 70 -28.90 -0.61 2.38
CA ALA A 70 -28.09 -0.25 3.54
C ALA A 70 -26.57 -0.41 3.30
N PHE A 71 -26.18 -1.12 2.23
CA PHE A 71 -24.79 -1.32 1.80
C PHE A 71 -24.42 -0.51 0.55
N ASP A 72 -25.20 0.54 0.20
CA ASP A 72 -24.98 1.36 -1.01
C ASP A 72 -24.90 0.52 -2.31
N ALA A 73 -25.62 -0.62 -2.37
CA ALA A 73 -25.69 -1.51 -3.51
C ALA A 73 -27.11 -1.50 -4.13
N GLU A 74 -27.18 -1.76 -5.43
CA GLU A 74 -28.45 -1.96 -6.13
C GLU A 74 -28.77 -3.46 -6.22
N LEU A 75 -30.06 -3.80 -6.08
CA LEU A 75 -30.55 -5.16 -6.22
C LEU A 75 -31.45 -5.28 -7.46
N GLU A 76 -31.07 -6.15 -8.38
CA GLU A 76 -31.90 -6.54 -9.50
C GLU A 76 -32.45 -7.94 -9.27
N LEU A 77 -33.80 -8.05 -9.20
CA LEU A 77 -34.49 -9.29 -8.93
C LEU A 77 -34.95 -9.90 -10.25
N THR A 78 -34.59 -11.16 -10.47
CA THR A 78 -35.02 -11.97 -11.62
C THR A 78 -35.87 -13.13 -11.13
N THR A 79 -37.01 -13.40 -11.80
CA THR A 79 -37.86 -14.54 -11.46
C THR A 79 -37.66 -15.64 -12.48
N HIS A 80 -37.46 -16.88 -12.01
CA HIS A 80 -37.30 -18.07 -12.84
C HIS A 80 -38.47 -19.04 -12.67
N ASP A 81 -38.77 -19.79 -13.71
CA ASP A 81 -39.90 -20.70 -13.72
C ASP A 81 -39.70 -21.92 -12.79
N ASP A 82 -38.47 -22.40 -12.69
CA ASP A 82 -38.08 -23.51 -11.83
C ASP A 82 -36.64 -23.43 -11.33
N ARG A 83 -36.28 -24.39 -10.45
CA ARG A 83 -34.93 -24.44 -9.86
C ARG A 83 -33.84 -24.71 -10.86
N ASP A 84 -34.11 -25.46 -11.90
CA ASP A 84 -33.12 -25.81 -12.93
C ASP A 84 -32.79 -24.56 -13.76
N ALA A 85 -33.80 -23.74 -14.10
CA ALA A 85 -33.59 -22.42 -14.72
C ALA A 85 -32.79 -21.47 -13.87
N ALA A 86 -33.11 -21.38 -12.57
CA ALA A 86 -32.36 -20.55 -11.62
C ALA A 86 -30.91 -21.03 -11.44
N THR A 87 -30.67 -22.35 -11.44
CA THR A 87 -29.33 -22.93 -11.36
C THR A 87 -28.52 -22.60 -12.62
N THR A 88 -29.16 -22.67 -13.80
CA THR A 88 -28.52 -22.31 -15.06
C THR A 88 -28.13 -20.82 -15.09
N ALA A 89 -29.03 -19.93 -14.66
CA ALA A 89 -28.75 -18.49 -14.59
C ALA A 89 -27.57 -18.15 -13.66
N VAL A 90 -27.47 -18.84 -12.52
CA VAL A 90 -26.31 -18.70 -11.61
C VAL A 90 -25.02 -19.26 -12.24
N ASP A 91 -25.10 -20.40 -12.96
CA ASP A 91 -23.93 -21.01 -13.62
C ASP A 91 -23.43 -20.16 -14.80
N GLU A 92 -24.33 -19.61 -15.60
CA GLU A 92 -24.03 -18.72 -16.73
C GLU A 92 -23.58 -17.32 -16.28
N GLY A 93 -23.86 -16.93 -15.01
CA GLY A 93 -23.45 -15.66 -14.41
C GLY A 93 -24.46 -14.53 -14.61
N ASP A 94 -25.66 -14.83 -15.07
CA ASP A 94 -26.78 -13.89 -15.18
C ASP A 94 -27.27 -13.49 -13.78
N ASP A 95 -27.30 -14.44 -12.83
CA ASP A 95 -27.57 -14.19 -11.42
C ASP A 95 -26.32 -14.42 -10.55
N SER A 96 -26.12 -13.55 -9.55
CA SER A 96 -25.04 -13.70 -8.57
C SER A 96 -25.33 -14.83 -7.57
N VAL A 97 -26.60 -14.95 -7.18
CA VAL A 97 -27.16 -15.95 -6.27
C VAL A 97 -28.62 -16.18 -6.66
N ALA A 98 -29.17 -17.35 -6.39
CA ALA A 98 -30.62 -17.58 -6.53
C ALA A 98 -31.19 -18.30 -5.31
N VAL A 99 -32.48 -18.07 -5.04
CA VAL A 99 -33.24 -18.75 -3.98
C VAL A 99 -34.44 -19.46 -4.60
N ALA A 100 -34.51 -20.77 -4.36
CA ALA A 100 -35.63 -21.59 -4.81
C ALA A 100 -36.48 -22.00 -3.60
N PHE A 101 -37.75 -21.60 -3.60
CA PHE A 101 -38.73 -21.94 -2.59
C PHE A 101 -39.55 -23.14 -3.07
N GLU A 102 -39.31 -24.30 -2.49
CA GLU A 102 -40.09 -25.54 -2.71
C GLU A 102 -40.98 -25.80 -1.48
N PRO A 103 -42.07 -26.58 -1.59
CA PRO A 103 -43.01 -26.75 -0.51
C PRO A 103 -42.44 -27.29 0.79
N ASP A 104 -41.40 -28.09 0.73
CA ASP A 104 -40.78 -28.74 1.88
C ASP A 104 -39.39 -28.16 2.23
N GLU A 105 -38.74 -27.42 1.32
CA GLU A 105 -37.37 -26.99 1.52
C GLU A 105 -37.00 -25.73 0.70
N THR A 106 -36.17 -24.85 1.24
CA THR A 106 -35.67 -23.68 0.54
C THR A 106 -34.22 -23.89 0.18
N PHE A 107 -33.87 -23.70 -1.09
CA PHE A 107 -32.50 -23.88 -1.61
C PHE A 107 -31.88 -22.52 -1.90
N LEU A 108 -30.67 -22.33 -1.40
CA LEU A 108 -29.80 -21.23 -1.80
C LEU A 108 -28.80 -21.73 -2.83
N ILE A 109 -28.89 -21.23 -4.05
CA ILE A 109 -28.06 -21.60 -5.19
C ILE A 109 -27.00 -20.52 -5.35
N ARG A 110 -25.71 -20.93 -5.28
CA ARG A 110 -24.59 -20.00 -5.40
C ARG A 110 -23.40 -20.67 -6.07
N ARG A 111 -22.49 -19.87 -6.62
CA ARG A 111 -21.14 -20.32 -7.03
C ARG A 111 -20.15 -20.15 -5.86
N ASP A 112 -18.98 -20.80 -5.98
CA ASP A 112 -17.89 -20.69 -4.98
C ASP A 112 -17.33 -19.25 -4.86
N ASP A 113 -17.45 -18.45 -5.93
CA ASP A 113 -17.00 -17.06 -6.00
C ASP A 113 -18.08 -16.03 -5.69
N SER A 114 -19.29 -16.46 -5.27
CA SER A 114 -20.39 -15.58 -4.90
C SER A 114 -20.03 -14.74 -3.66
N SER A 115 -20.47 -13.48 -3.65
CA SER A 115 -20.24 -12.56 -2.53
C SER A 115 -20.83 -13.12 -1.22
N GLU A 116 -19.97 -13.36 -0.22
CA GLU A 116 -20.39 -13.81 1.10
C GLU A 116 -21.32 -12.78 1.79
N THR A 117 -21.16 -11.49 1.47
CA THR A 117 -22.05 -10.42 1.96
C THR A 117 -23.46 -10.62 1.42
N LEU A 118 -23.60 -10.81 0.09
CA LEU A 118 -24.93 -11.07 -0.52
C LEU A 118 -25.56 -12.33 0.05
N VAL A 119 -24.79 -13.41 0.16
CA VAL A 119 -25.24 -14.68 0.75
C VAL A 119 -25.76 -14.49 2.18
N GLY A 120 -25.04 -13.68 2.98
CA GLY A 120 -25.46 -13.35 4.35
C GLY A 120 -26.77 -12.57 4.39
N LEU A 121 -26.92 -11.54 3.54
CA LEU A 121 -28.15 -10.73 3.44
C LEU A 121 -29.35 -11.55 2.99
N VAL A 122 -29.16 -12.41 1.98
CA VAL A 122 -30.20 -13.31 1.49
C VAL A 122 -30.62 -14.30 2.57
N ASN A 123 -29.68 -14.93 3.28
CA ASN A 123 -29.99 -15.84 4.39
C ASN A 123 -30.77 -15.13 5.51
N GLN A 124 -30.41 -13.90 5.85
CA GLN A 124 -31.11 -13.11 6.85
C GLN A 124 -32.53 -12.78 6.39
N ALA A 125 -32.71 -12.31 5.15
CA ALA A 125 -34.04 -11.99 4.62
C ALA A 125 -34.93 -13.22 4.52
N VAL A 126 -34.45 -14.35 4.03
CA VAL A 126 -35.17 -15.62 3.93
C VAL A 126 -35.58 -16.12 5.32
N SER A 127 -34.67 -16.06 6.30
CA SER A 127 -34.96 -16.48 7.68
C SER A 127 -36.02 -15.61 8.32
N SER A 128 -35.99 -14.27 8.14
CA SER A 128 -36.99 -13.35 8.67
C SER A 128 -38.37 -13.53 7.99
N ALA A 129 -38.40 -13.74 6.67
CA ALA A 129 -39.62 -14.00 5.92
C ALA A 129 -40.28 -15.34 6.34
N SER A 130 -39.49 -16.40 6.49
CA SER A 130 -39.96 -17.68 6.99
C SER A 130 -40.53 -17.61 8.42
N ALA A 131 -39.86 -16.85 9.29
CA ALA A 131 -40.33 -16.64 10.65
C ALA A 131 -41.67 -15.86 10.68
N ARG A 132 -41.85 -14.83 9.82
CA ARG A 132 -43.13 -14.12 9.66
C ARG A 132 -44.25 -15.07 9.23
N GLN A 133 -44.01 -15.89 8.23
CA GLN A 133 -44.99 -16.83 7.72
C GLN A 133 -45.47 -17.80 8.81
N VAL A 134 -44.60 -18.28 9.68
CA VAL A 134 -44.93 -19.15 10.80
C VAL A 134 -45.74 -18.40 11.86
N LEU A 135 -45.41 -17.15 12.16
CA LEU A 135 -46.08 -16.32 13.15
C LEU A 135 -47.49 -15.87 12.69
N ASP A 136 -47.63 -15.52 11.42
CA ASP A 136 -48.93 -15.20 10.79
C ASP A 136 -49.84 -16.41 10.81
N GLY A 137 -49.31 -17.60 10.54
CA GLY A 137 -50.08 -18.87 10.69
C GLY A 137 -50.50 -19.17 12.13
N ALA A 138 -49.84 -18.60 13.13
CA ALA A 138 -50.20 -18.71 14.54
C ALA A 138 -51.28 -17.72 14.99
N GLY A 139 -51.78 -16.84 14.11
CA GLY A 139 -52.87 -15.87 14.39
C GLY A 139 -52.44 -14.69 15.28
N LEU A 140 -51.20 -14.32 15.26
CA LEU A 140 -50.68 -13.11 15.93
C LEU A 140 -50.98 -11.88 15.08
N GLU A 141 -51.23 -10.74 15.72
CA GLU A 141 -51.46 -9.48 15.01
C GLU A 141 -50.15 -9.00 14.34
N ASP A 142 -50.24 -8.49 13.09
CA ASP A 142 -49.11 -8.02 12.26
C ASP A 142 -48.16 -7.05 12.98
N GLU A 143 -48.73 -6.22 13.90
CA GLU A 143 -47.92 -5.26 14.69
C GLU A 143 -47.04 -5.98 15.71
N THR A 144 -47.51 -7.08 16.29
CA THR A 144 -46.76 -7.91 17.25
C THR A 144 -45.69 -8.74 16.51
N VAL A 145 -46.02 -9.24 15.33
CA VAL A 145 -45.09 -10.00 14.46
C VAL A 145 -43.98 -9.09 13.97
N SER A 146 -44.30 -7.91 13.45
CA SER A 146 -43.31 -6.95 13.00
C SER A 146 -42.42 -6.39 14.12
N ALA A 147 -42.97 -6.21 15.33
CA ALA A 147 -42.16 -5.82 16.49
C ALA A 147 -41.24 -6.95 17.00
N ALA A 148 -41.68 -8.21 16.90
CA ALA A 148 -40.88 -9.36 17.31
C ALA A 148 -39.77 -9.70 16.30
N LEU A 149 -40.01 -9.45 15.02
CA LEU A 149 -39.07 -9.66 13.92
C LEU A 149 -38.31 -8.39 13.55
N ALA A 150 -38.70 -7.21 14.09
CA ALA A 150 -37.88 -6.02 13.95
C ALA A 150 -36.49 -6.38 14.46
N PRO A 151 -35.44 -6.37 13.61
CA PRO A 151 -34.12 -6.60 14.11
C PRO A 151 -33.86 -5.51 15.14
N THR A 152 -33.75 -5.89 16.40
CA THR A 152 -32.96 -5.08 17.32
C THR A 152 -31.59 -5.05 16.66
N PRO A 153 -31.12 -3.90 16.10
CA PRO A 153 -29.83 -3.91 15.50
C PRO A 153 -28.90 -4.45 16.59
N PRO A 154 -28.17 -5.54 16.34
CA PRO A 154 -27.15 -5.96 17.28
C PRO A 154 -26.31 -4.73 17.48
N THR A 155 -25.95 -4.41 18.71
CA THR A 155 -24.91 -3.42 18.96
C THR A 155 -23.74 -3.93 18.16
N GLU A 156 -23.47 -3.29 17.00
CA GLU A 156 -22.30 -3.60 16.21
C GLU A 156 -21.10 -3.33 17.10
N VAL A 157 -20.62 -4.36 17.74
CA VAL A 157 -19.23 -4.43 18.10
C VAL A 157 -18.56 -4.68 16.75
N ARG A 158 -18.20 -3.59 16.06
CA ARG A 158 -17.29 -3.66 14.92
C ARG A 158 -16.01 -4.28 15.45
N VAL A 159 -15.94 -5.58 15.37
CA VAL A 159 -14.67 -6.30 15.29
C VAL A 159 -14.25 -6.05 13.84
N ASP A 160 -13.72 -4.84 13.69
CA ASP A 160 -12.96 -4.32 12.56
C ASP A 160 -13.15 -5.01 11.19
N ASP A 161 -14.11 -4.51 10.39
CA ASP A 161 -13.97 -4.42 8.92
C ASP A 161 -12.84 -3.44 8.51
N GLU A 162 -12.05 -2.99 9.46
CA GLU A 162 -10.81 -2.25 9.27
C GLU A 162 -9.76 -3.06 8.49
N GLU A 163 -9.90 -4.38 8.34
CA GLU A 163 -8.89 -5.22 7.69
C GLU A 163 -8.76 -4.93 6.19
N SER A 164 -9.87 -4.80 5.47
CA SER A 164 -9.84 -4.50 4.02
C SER A 164 -9.39 -3.07 3.75
N GLY A 165 -9.88 -2.09 4.50
CA GLY A 165 -9.47 -0.70 4.39
C GLY A 165 -8.01 -0.48 4.80
N ARG A 166 -7.56 -1.14 5.86
CA ARG A 166 -6.16 -1.11 6.33
C ARG A 166 -5.20 -1.73 5.33
N ALA A 167 -5.57 -2.85 4.70
CA ALA A 167 -4.74 -3.50 3.69
C ALA A 167 -4.52 -2.59 2.48
N GLY A 168 -5.55 -1.90 2.00
CA GLY A 168 -5.45 -0.93 0.90
C GLY A 168 -4.55 0.27 1.24
N VAL A 169 -4.72 0.85 2.43
CA VAL A 169 -3.87 1.96 2.92
C VAL A 169 -2.42 1.49 3.11
N ALA A 170 -2.21 0.30 3.65
CA ALA A 170 -0.89 -0.28 3.84
C ALA A 170 -0.19 -0.53 2.50
N TRP A 171 -0.90 -1.08 1.51
CA TRP A 171 -0.41 -1.28 0.16
C TRP A 171 0.02 0.03 -0.50
N LEU A 172 -0.85 1.06 -0.45
CA LEU A 172 -0.57 2.38 -1.01
C LEU A 172 0.61 3.05 -0.30
N THR A 173 0.67 2.99 1.03
CA THR A 173 1.78 3.53 1.82
C THR A 173 3.09 2.84 1.45
N GLY A 174 3.10 1.52 1.34
CA GLY A 174 4.25 0.74 0.90
C GLY A 174 4.71 1.11 -0.51
N LEU A 175 3.78 1.28 -1.46
CA LEU A 175 4.07 1.70 -2.83
C LEU A 175 4.68 3.11 -2.87
N VAL A 176 4.11 4.05 -2.12
CA VAL A 176 4.60 5.43 -2.02
C VAL A 176 6.02 5.46 -1.47
N LEU A 177 6.29 4.74 -0.39
CA LEU A 177 7.63 4.63 0.21
C LEU A 177 8.61 3.96 -0.76
N TYR A 178 8.20 2.86 -1.42
CA TYR A 178 9.00 2.18 -2.43
C TYR A 178 9.43 3.14 -3.54
N LEU A 179 8.47 3.82 -4.15
CA LEU A 179 8.73 4.76 -5.25
C LEU A 179 9.64 5.90 -4.80
N ALA A 180 9.39 6.50 -3.63
CA ALA A 180 10.17 7.59 -3.10
C ALA A 180 11.63 7.17 -2.82
N ILE A 181 11.84 6.02 -2.19
CA ILE A 181 13.17 5.49 -1.87
C ILE A 181 13.90 5.10 -3.16
N PHE A 182 13.21 4.42 -4.11
CA PHE A 182 13.79 4.03 -5.39
C PHE A 182 14.23 5.23 -6.22
N MET A 183 13.32 6.20 -6.40
CA MET A 183 13.60 7.42 -7.17
C MET A 183 14.75 8.22 -6.55
N GLY A 184 14.73 8.38 -5.24
CA GLY A 184 15.76 9.11 -4.52
C GLY A 184 17.12 8.40 -4.58
N GLY A 185 17.16 7.10 -4.35
CA GLY A 185 18.37 6.28 -4.45
C GLY A 185 18.97 6.29 -5.85
N MET A 186 18.10 6.12 -6.88
CA MET A 186 18.50 6.16 -8.28
C MET A 186 19.05 7.54 -8.68
N SER A 187 18.42 8.63 -8.20
CA SER A 187 18.92 9.99 -8.44
C SER A 187 20.31 10.22 -7.86
N VAL A 188 20.57 9.68 -6.65
CA VAL A 188 21.92 9.72 -6.06
C VAL A 188 22.92 8.93 -6.91
N ALA A 189 22.56 7.71 -7.32
CA ALA A 189 23.44 6.88 -8.15
C ALA A 189 23.76 7.52 -9.50
N GLN A 190 22.75 8.06 -10.18
CA GLN A 190 22.91 8.79 -11.45
C GLN A 190 23.79 10.02 -11.28
N GLY A 191 23.52 10.83 -10.26
CA GLY A 191 24.32 12.03 -9.99
C GLY A 191 25.80 11.72 -9.72
N VAL A 192 26.09 10.61 -9.03
CA VAL A 192 27.46 10.14 -8.80
C VAL A 192 28.10 9.64 -10.11
N ALA A 193 27.37 8.86 -10.91
CA ALA A 193 27.87 8.35 -12.19
C ALA A 193 28.18 9.48 -13.20
N ILE A 194 27.30 10.51 -13.28
CA ILE A 194 27.50 11.69 -14.11
C ILE A 194 28.76 12.46 -13.69
N GLU A 195 28.92 12.75 -12.39
CA GLU A 195 30.10 13.48 -11.89
C GLU A 195 31.38 12.74 -12.19
N LYS A 196 31.38 11.39 -12.10
CA LYS A 196 32.55 10.58 -12.46
C LYS A 196 32.84 10.60 -13.97
N SER A 197 31.84 10.40 -14.81
CA SER A 197 31.99 10.35 -16.27
C SER A 197 32.45 11.69 -16.87
N THR A 198 32.07 12.81 -16.25
CA THR A 198 32.45 14.17 -16.72
C THR A 198 33.79 14.68 -16.15
N ARG A 199 34.51 13.87 -15.36
CA ARG A 199 35.76 14.23 -14.66
C ARG A 199 35.65 15.42 -13.71
N ILE A 200 34.44 15.94 -13.46
CA ILE A 200 34.16 16.99 -12.46
C ILE A 200 34.60 16.51 -11.07
N ALA A 201 34.41 15.23 -10.83
CA ALA A 201 34.81 14.61 -9.57
C ALA A 201 36.31 14.72 -9.30
N GLU A 202 37.17 14.66 -10.32
CA GLU A 202 38.65 14.81 -10.18
C GLU A 202 39.02 16.18 -9.61
N VAL A 203 38.33 17.23 -10.06
CA VAL A 203 38.54 18.60 -9.57
C VAL A 203 37.95 18.78 -8.16
N LEU A 204 36.77 18.21 -7.90
CA LEU A 204 36.08 18.33 -6.61
C LEU A 204 36.86 17.61 -5.47
N VAL A 205 37.48 16.48 -5.74
CA VAL A 205 38.27 15.71 -4.75
C VAL A 205 39.52 16.46 -4.26
N THR A 206 40.06 17.39 -5.05
CA THR A 206 41.17 18.23 -4.59
C THR A 206 40.78 19.25 -3.56
N THR A 207 39.50 19.63 -3.52
CA THR A 207 38.97 20.69 -2.65
C THR A 207 38.07 20.17 -1.52
N VAL A 208 37.35 19.03 -1.72
CA VAL A 208 36.40 18.50 -0.78
C VAL A 208 36.62 16.99 -0.57
N ARG A 209 36.52 16.54 0.68
CA ARG A 209 36.61 15.10 1.00
C ARG A 209 35.50 14.32 0.30
N PRO A 210 35.79 13.18 -0.38
CA PRO A 210 34.78 12.38 -1.10
C PRO A 210 33.56 12.00 -0.28
N ALA A 211 33.74 11.67 1.01
CA ALA A 211 32.64 11.39 1.91
C ALA A 211 31.68 12.57 2.11
N HIS A 212 32.20 13.81 2.09
CA HIS A 212 31.35 15.00 2.19
C HIS A 212 30.58 15.30 0.91
N LEU A 213 31.11 14.90 -0.26
CA LEU A 213 30.41 15.00 -1.54
C LEU A 213 29.22 14.04 -1.55
N LEU A 214 29.45 12.76 -1.20
CA LEU A 214 28.37 11.77 -1.13
C LEU A 214 27.31 12.17 -0.09
N ALA A 215 27.73 12.59 1.11
CA ALA A 215 26.79 13.02 2.14
C ALA A 215 25.99 14.26 1.73
N GLY A 216 26.62 15.23 1.06
CA GLY A 216 25.93 16.42 0.54
C GLY A 216 24.89 16.05 -0.51
N LYS A 217 25.23 15.14 -1.43
CA LYS A 217 24.33 14.64 -2.46
C LYS A 217 23.13 13.88 -1.86
N VAL A 218 23.40 12.96 -0.93
CA VAL A 218 22.32 12.23 -0.21
C VAL A 218 21.38 13.21 0.50
N LEU A 219 21.91 14.22 1.19
CA LEU A 219 21.07 15.21 1.87
C LEU A 219 20.30 16.12 0.90
N GLY A 220 20.96 16.63 -0.14
CA GLY A 220 20.31 17.54 -1.10
C GLY A 220 19.18 16.87 -1.88
N LEU A 221 19.46 15.69 -2.43
CA LEU A 221 18.45 14.91 -3.15
C LEU A 221 17.40 14.31 -2.21
N GLY A 222 17.76 13.98 -0.96
CA GLY A 222 16.81 13.53 0.04
C GLY A 222 15.76 14.57 0.38
N VAL A 223 16.15 15.83 0.50
CA VAL A 223 15.19 16.94 0.68
C VAL A 223 14.28 17.08 -0.55
N SER A 224 14.82 16.94 -1.77
CA SER A 224 14.00 16.97 -2.99
C SER A 224 12.95 15.86 -3.00
N VAL A 225 13.32 14.63 -2.61
CA VAL A 225 12.38 13.50 -2.56
C VAL A 225 11.36 13.65 -1.43
N LEU A 226 11.78 14.19 -0.29
CA LEU A 226 10.86 14.50 0.81
C LEU A 226 9.79 15.52 0.38
N ILE A 227 10.15 16.50 -0.44
CA ILE A 227 9.19 17.46 -1.01
C ILE A 227 8.21 16.76 -1.96
N ILE A 228 8.67 15.79 -2.79
CA ILE A 228 7.80 14.97 -3.63
C ILE A 228 6.82 14.17 -2.76
N LEU A 229 7.31 13.57 -1.68
CA LEU A 229 6.50 12.80 -0.74
C LEU A 229 5.44 13.68 -0.06
N CYS A 230 5.83 14.88 0.40
CA CYS A 230 4.90 15.85 0.98
C CYS A 230 3.86 16.34 -0.04
N ALA A 231 4.26 16.51 -1.30
CA ALA A 231 3.32 16.86 -2.37
C ALA A 231 2.30 15.72 -2.62
N GLY A 232 2.71 14.45 -2.54
CA GLY A 232 1.81 13.30 -2.59
C GLY A 232 0.81 13.23 -1.42
N ALA A 233 1.10 13.85 -0.30
CA ALA A 233 0.15 13.96 0.80
C ALA A 233 -1.03 14.92 0.51
N ILE A 234 -0.92 15.79 -0.51
CA ILE A 234 -1.98 16.75 -0.84
C ILE A 234 -3.27 16.06 -1.32
N PRO A 235 -3.24 15.14 -2.33
CA PRO A 235 -4.46 14.43 -2.72
C PRO A 235 -5.01 13.56 -1.59
N PHE A 236 -4.17 13.00 -0.73
CA PHE A 236 -4.61 12.25 0.44
C PHE A 236 -5.35 13.15 1.45
N ALA A 237 -4.79 14.33 1.76
CA ALA A 237 -5.45 15.31 2.61
C ALA A 237 -6.77 15.83 2.02
N ALA A 238 -6.84 15.98 0.68
CA ALA A 238 -8.07 16.35 0.00
C ALA A 238 -9.14 15.25 0.09
N ALA A 239 -8.74 13.98 0.01
CA ALA A 239 -9.65 12.84 0.17
C ALA A 239 -10.23 12.76 1.59
N ILE A 240 -9.41 13.02 2.61
CA ILE A 240 -9.87 13.14 4.00
C ILE A 240 -10.87 14.29 4.15
N ALA A 241 -10.53 15.48 3.66
CA ALA A 241 -11.40 16.65 3.74
C ALA A 241 -12.73 16.47 2.98
N GLY A 242 -12.75 15.64 1.95
CA GLY A 242 -13.93 15.25 1.19
C GLY A 242 -14.76 14.12 1.81
N GLY A 243 -14.34 13.57 2.97
CA GLY A 243 -15.00 12.40 3.59
C GLY A 243 -14.81 11.10 2.79
N TRP A 244 -13.78 11.04 1.95
CA TRP A 244 -13.50 9.85 1.13
C TRP A 244 -12.61 8.83 1.84
N VAL A 245 -11.93 9.24 2.88
CA VAL A 245 -11.08 8.38 3.69
C VAL A 245 -11.31 8.73 5.14
N ASP A 246 -11.74 7.78 5.93
CA ASP A 246 -11.84 7.93 7.38
C ASP A 246 -10.44 7.77 7.99
N VAL A 247 -10.07 8.74 8.82
CA VAL A 247 -8.75 8.78 9.45
C VAL A 247 -8.92 8.66 10.95
N PRO A 248 -8.32 7.63 11.57
CA PRO A 248 -8.29 7.52 13.02
C PRO A 248 -7.62 8.72 13.69
N ASP A 249 -8.00 9.03 14.93
CA ASP A 249 -7.43 10.14 15.71
C ASP A 249 -5.89 10.09 15.84
N ALA A 250 -5.29 8.91 15.68
CA ALA A 250 -3.84 8.68 15.75
C ALA A 250 -3.09 8.98 14.43
N ALA A 251 -3.76 9.30 13.33
CA ALA A 251 -3.15 9.40 11.99
C ALA A 251 -2.00 10.40 11.88
N ALA A 252 -2.01 11.47 12.66
CA ALA A 252 -0.90 12.43 12.68
C ALA A 252 0.41 11.78 13.16
N LEU A 253 0.35 10.86 14.12
CA LEU A 253 1.51 10.11 14.61
C LEU A 253 1.97 9.10 13.57
N ASP A 254 1.05 8.46 12.85
CA ASP A 254 1.37 7.49 11.80
C ASP A 254 2.06 8.17 10.61
N VAL A 255 1.62 9.35 10.21
CA VAL A 255 2.29 10.16 9.18
C VAL A 255 3.71 10.56 9.62
N LEU A 256 3.89 11.01 10.87
CA LEU A 256 5.22 11.33 11.40
C LEU A 256 6.11 10.09 11.46
N ALA A 257 5.58 8.94 11.86
CA ALA A 257 6.28 7.66 11.84
C ALA A 257 6.69 7.28 10.41
N ALA A 258 5.79 7.39 9.43
CA ALA A 258 6.06 7.11 8.02
C ALA A 258 7.18 8.01 7.47
N ILE A 259 7.19 9.30 7.79
CA ILE A 259 8.29 10.21 7.44
C ILE A 259 9.60 9.78 8.08
N GLY A 260 9.59 9.38 9.35
CA GLY A 260 10.76 8.86 10.05
C GLY A 260 11.33 7.60 9.38
N TRP A 261 10.46 6.67 9.02
CA TRP A 261 10.82 5.44 8.31
C TRP A 261 11.31 5.72 6.89
N PHE A 262 10.68 6.69 6.18
CA PHE A 262 11.19 7.16 4.90
C PHE A 262 12.62 7.68 5.02
N VAL A 263 12.90 8.58 5.98
CA VAL A 263 14.25 9.16 6.16
C VAL A 263 15.28 8.07 6.42
N LEU A 264 14.97 7.10 7.27
CA LEU A 264 15.85 5.97 7.57
C LEU A 264 16.09 5.09 6.34
N GLY A 265 15.01 4.69 5.66
CA GLY A 265 15.08 3.87 4.45
C GLY A 265 15.81 4.57 3.31
N TYR A 266 15.46 5.82 3.07
CA TYR A 266 16.17 6.64 2.10
C TYR A 266 17.67 6.71 2.41
N ALA A 267 18.07 6.93 3.65
CA ALA A 267 19.49 7.00 4.03
C ALA A 267 20.21 5.67 3.75
N VAL A 268 19.60 4.52 4.08
CA VAL A 268 20.16 3.19 3.79
C VAL A 268 20.37 3.01 2.28
N TYR A 269 19.30 3.20 1.51
CA TYR A 269 19.33 2.95 0.08
C TYR A 269 20.13 4.00 -0.71
N ALA A 270 20.01 5.29 -0.39
CA ALA A 270 20.73 6.35 -1.09
C ALA A 270 22.26 6.21 -0.98
N VAL A 271 22.76 5.84 0.20
CA VAL A 271 24.20 5.58 0.39
C VAL A 271 24.62 4.33 -0.38
N ALA A 272 23.82 3.26 -0.38
CA ALA A 272 24.11 2.04 -1.12
C ALA A 272 24.08 2.29 -2.64
N PHE A 273 23.03 2.92 -3.17
CA PHE A 273 22.90 3.30 -4.58
C PHE A 273 24.03 4.23 -5.04
N GLY A 274 24.35 5.25 -4.24
CA GLY A 274 25.44 6.18 -4.52
C GLY A 274 26.81 5.49 -4.56
N SER A 275 27.03 4.50 -3.70
CA SER A 275 28.25 3.69 -3.69
C SER A 275 28.36 2.83 -4.95
N LEU A 276 27.25 2.23 -5.41
CA LEU A 276 27.19 1.46 -6.67
C LEU A 276 27.38 2.39 -7.89
N GLY A 277 26.77 3.58 -7.88
CA GLY A 277 26.98 4.59 -8.93
C GLY A 277 28.43 5.01 -9.10
N ALA A 278 29.22 5.01 -8.02
CA ALA A 278 30.65 5.28 -8.09
C ALA A 278 31.48 4.18 -8.77
N LEU A 279 30.97 2.94 -8.84
CA LEU A 279 31.68 1.80 -9.45
C LEU A 279 31.60 1.80 -10.97
N VAL A 280 30.61 2.45 -11.57
CA VAL A 280 30.44 2.48 -13.02
C VAL A 280 31.22 3.62 -13.67
N ASP A 281 31.72 3.37 -14.86
CA ASP A 281 32.46 4.38 -15.65
C ASP A 281 31.56 5.05 -16.70
N ARG A 282 30.46 4.39 -17.08
CA ARG A 282 29.46 4.89 -18.03
C ARG A 282 28.07 4.86 -17.42
N GLN A 283 27.26 5.86 -17.74
CA GLN A 283 25.86 5.90 -17.30
C GLN A 283 25.03 4.68 -17.77
N GLU A 284 25.36 4.15 -18.95
CA GLU A 284 24.70 2.98 -19.54
C GLU A 284 24.85 1.72 -18.67
N ASP A 285 25.97 1.58 -17.95
CA ASP A 285 26.25 0.45 -17.07
C ASP A 285 25.53 0.55 -15.69
N LEU A 286 24.93 1.70 -15.39
CA LEU A 286 24.35 1.96 -14.07
C LEU A 286 23.23 0.98 -13.74
N GLY A 287 22.31 0.71 -14.68
CA GLY A 287 21.19 -0.21 -14.47
C GLY A 287 21.66 -1.61 -14.03
N THR A 288 22.73 -2.12 -14.65
CA THR A 288 23.31 -3.41 -14.29
C THR A 288 23.94 -3.40 -12.88
N ALA A 289 24.62 -2.29 -12.53
CA ALA A 289 25.28 -2.17 -11.23
C ALA A 289 24.27 -2.07 -10.07
N VAL A 290 23.17 -1.35 -10.26
CA VAL A 290 22.15 -1.15 -9.22
C VAL A 290 21.05 -2.22 -9.21
N GLY A 291 20.98 -3.07 -10.25
CA GLY A 291 19.96 -4.12 -10.40
C GLY A 291 19.76 -5.00 -9.16
N PRO A 292 20.82 -5.58 -8.57
CA PRO A 292 20.68 -6.41 -7.38
C PRO A 292 20.06 -5.66 -6.18
N LEU A 293 20.45 -4.40 -5.96
CA LEU A 293 19.90 -3.59 -4.88
C LEU A 293 18.45 -3.20 -5.15
N SER A 294 18.11 -2.93 -6.42
CA SER A 294 16.74 -2.68 -6.84
C SER A 294 15.85 -3.91 -6.63
N ALA A 295 16.37 -5.11 -6.89
CA ALA A 295 15.65 -6.36 -6.61
C ALA A 295 15.37 -6.54 -5.10
N ILE A 296 16.32 -6.21 -4.22
CA ILE A 296 16.11 -6.22 -2.76
C ILE A 296 14.98 -5.24 -2.39
N LEU A 297 14.95 -4.06 -3.01
CA LEU A 297 13.92 -3.06 -2.74
C LEU A 297 12.53 -3.54 -3.18
N VAL A 298 12.43 -4.19 -4.36
CA VAL A 298 11.18 -4.80 -4.85
C VAL A 298 10.73 -5.92 -3.91
N LEU A 299 11.63 -6.79 -3.48
CA LEU A 299 11.30 -7.85 -2.51
C LEU A 299 10.83 -7.27 -1.17
N SER A 300 11.42 -6.16 -0.73
CA SER A 300 10.98 -5.45 0.47
C SER A 300 9.56 -4.89 0.33
N TYR A 301 9.21 -4.39 -0.85
CA TYR A 301 7.85 -3.96 -1.17
C TYR A 301 6.85 -5.12 -1.19
N LEU A 302 7.19 -6.24 -1.83
CA LEU A 302 6.35 -7.44 -1.82
C LEU A 302 6.15 -7.99 -0.40
N ALA A 303 7.19 -7.93 0.43
CA ALA A 303 7.08 -8.29 1.84
C ALA A 303 6.15 -7.37 2.64
N THR A 304 5.95 -6.13 2.19
CA THR A 304 4.99 -5.19 2.79
C THR A 304 3.55 -5.63 2.53
N ILE A 305 3.26 -6.14 1.34
CA ILE A 305 1.94 -6.70 0.99
C ILE A 305 1.63 -7.89 1.90
N GLN A 306 2.56 -8.84 2.01
CA GLN A 306 2.39 -10.00 2.89
C GLN A 306 2.22 -9.59 4.37
N ALA A 307 2.94 -8.57 4.83
CA ALA A 307 2.81 -8.08 6.19
C ALA A 307 1.51 -7.31 6.44
N ALA A 308 0.84 -6.81 5.40
CA ALA A 308 -0.46 -6.19 5.50
C ALA A 308 -1.59 -7.23 5.70
N GLU A 309 -1.44 -8.42 5.10
CA GLU A 309 -2.39 -9.54 5.27
C GLU A 309 -2.31 -10.16 6.67
N ASP A 310 -1.09 -10.38 7.20
CA ASP A 310 -0.87 -10.92 8.54
C ASP A 310 0.28 -10.18 9.25
N PRO A 311 -0.01 -9.00 9.85
CA PRO A 311 1.00 -8.16 10.51
C PRO A 311 1.62 -8.80 11.76
N GLY A 312 0.93 -9.78 12.38
CA GLY A 312 1.35 -10.51 13.56
C GLY A 312 2.27 -11.71 13.28
N SER A 313 2.35 -12.14 12.02
CA SER A 313 3.11 -13.33 11.63
C SER A 313 4.60 -13.25 12.01
N THR A 314 5.19 -14.42 12.26
CA THR A 314 6.63 -14.51 12.52
C THR A 314 7.45 -13.99 11.34
N ILE A 315 6.98 -14.20 10.12
CA ILE A 315 7.63 -13.72 8.88
C ILE A 315 7.65 -12.20 8.85
N ALA A 316 6.48 -11.55 9.01
CA ALA A 316 6.37 -10.10 9.06
C ALA A 316 7.24 -9.50 10.17
N ARG A 317 7.28 -10.15 11.36
CA ARG A 317 8.13 -9.75 12.49
C ARG A 317 9.61 -9.75 12.14
N VAL A 318 10.11 -10.83 11.55
CA VAL A 318 11.53 -10.94 11.18
C VAL A 318 11.90 -9.95 10.09
N ILE A 319 11.10 -9.86 9.02
CA ILE A 319 11.37 -8.98 7.88
C ILE A 319 11.33 -7.51 8.29
N SER A 320 10.44 -7.12 9.22
CA SER A 320 10.34 -5.75 9.70
C SER A 320 11.55 -5.24 10.50
N ILE A 321 12.44 -6.14 10.95
CA ILE A 321 13.67 -5.78 11.67
C ILE A 321 14.87 -5.66 10.73
N ILE A 322 14.83 -6.28 9.55
CA ILE A 322 15.92 -6.25 8.57
C ILE A 322 16.05 -4.81 8.00
N PRO A 323 17.24 -4.17 8.04
CA PRO A 323 17.38 -2.75 7.70
C PRO A 323 16.95 -2.35 6.28
N PHE A 324 16.99 -3.28 5.33
CA PHE A 324 16.55 -3.00 3.96
C PHE A 324 15.03 -3.09 3.78
N SER A 325 14.34 -3.93 4.51
CA SER A 325 12.88 -4.09 4.44
C SER A 325 12.13 -3.33 5.54
N ALA A 326 12.76 -3.11 6.68
CA ALA A 326 12.17 -2.42 7.83
C ALA A 326 11.47 -1.09 7.47
N PRO A 327 12.05 -0.21 6.62
CA PRO A 327 11.42 1.08 6.30
C PRO A 327 10.06 0.97 5.61
N MET A 328 9.76 -0.16 4.99
CA MET A 328 8.48 -0.41 4.30
C MET A 328 7.53 -1.26 5.15
N VAL A 329 8.04 -2.31 5.78
CA VAL A 329 7.24 -3.30 6.51
C VAL A 329 6.85 -2.79 7.91
N MET A 330 7.75 -2.09 8.60
CA MET A 330 7.49 -1.66 9.99
C MET A 330 6.34 -0.64 10.10
N PRO A 331 6.19 0.37 9.21
CA PRO A 331 5.04 1.27 9.24
C PRO A 331 3.70 0.54 9.19
N VAL A 332 3.58 -0.49 8.36
CA VAL A 332 2.38 -1.32 8.24
C VAL A 332 2.08 -2.05 9.56
N ARG A 333 3.09 -2.66 10.16
CA ARG A 333 2.94 -3.35 11.45
C ARG A 333 2.62 -2.39 12.61
N ILE A 334 3.16 -1.17 12.57
CA ILE A 334 2.83 -0.13 13.57
C ILE A 334 1.37 0.29 13.41
N GLY A 335 0.92 0.60 12.19
CA GLY A 335 -0.47 0.95 11.90
C GLY A 335 -1.47 -0.14 12.28
N ALA A 336 -1.08 -1.41 12.16
CA ALA A 336 -1.87 -2.56 12.61
C ALA A 336 -1.76 -2.87 14.12
N GLY A 337 -1.01 -2.08 14.91
CA GLY A 337 -0.81 -2.34 16.34
C GLY A 337 0.00 -3.62 16.64
N ALA A 338 0.59 -4.25 15.62
CA ALA A 338 1.28 -5.54 15.73
C ALA A 338 2.78 -5.44 16.04
N ALA A 339 3.33 -4.21 16.13
CA ALA A 339 4.75 -3.97 16.41
C ALA A 339 4.97 -3.57 17.87
N SER A 340 5.83 -4.30 18.58
CA SER A 340 6.24 -3.90 19.93
C SER A 340 7.28 -2.77 19.91
N GLY A 341 7.33 -1.95 20.98
CA GLY A 341 8.33 -0.88 21.10
C GLY A 341 9.77 -1.38 21.01
N LEU A 342 10.04 -2.63 21.45
CA LEU A 342 11.36 -3.23 21.36
C LEU A 342 11.73 -3.57 19.89
N GLU A 343 10.78 -4.09 19.11
CA GLU A 343 10.99 -4.38 17.69
C GLU A 343 11.26 -3.10 16.90
N ILE A 344 10.50 -2.04 17.17
CA ILE A 344 10.70 -0.71 16.58
C ILE A 344 12.10 -0.19 16.92
N ALA A 345 12.49 -0.22 18.19
CA ALA A 345 13.81 0.23 18.63
C ALA A 345 14.95 -0.58 18.01
N ALA A 346 14.77 -1.91 17.90
CA ALA A 346 15.75 -2.80 17.25
C ALA A 346 15.89 -2.47 15.76
N ALA A 347 14.79 -2.30 15.03
CA ALA A 347 14.79 -1.97 13.61
C ALA A 347 15.45 -0.60 13.33
N VAL A 348 15.12 0.41 14.12
CA VAL A 348 15.74 1.75 14.03
C VAL A 348 17.24 1.66 14.35
N GLY A 349 17.60 0.96 15.42
CA GLY A 349 19.01 0.79 15.83
C GLY A 349 19.84 0.09 14.75
N LEU A 350 19.34 -1.03 14.20
CA LEU A 350 19.98 -1.76 13.10
C LEU A 350 20.04 -0.92 11.83
N GLY A 351 18.98 -0.17 11.52
CA GLY A 351 18.95 0.77 10.40
C GLY A 351 20.04 1.83 10.51
N ILE A 352 20.18 2.49 11.66
CA ILE A 352 21.23 3.48 11.91
C ILE A 352 22.62 2.86 11.79
N VAL A 353 22.84 1.69 12.38
CA VAL A 353 24.12 0.96 12.25
C VAL A 353 24.43 0.67 10.79
N THR A 354 23.43 0.22 10.02
CA THR A 354 23.57 -0.06 8.58
C THR A 354 23.94 1.19 7.80
N VAL A 355 23.28 2.34 8.05
CA VAL A 355 23.64 3.62 7.42
C VAL A 355 25.10 3.98 7.71
N VAL A 356 25.54 3.86 8.96
CA VAL A 356 26.91 4.18 9.36
C VAL A 356 27.92 3.24 8.69
N VAL A 357 27.64 1.95 8.64
CA VAL A 357 28.49 0.97 7.95
C VAL A 357 28.56 1.26 6.45
N LEU A 358 27.39 1.43 5.81
CA LEU A 358 27.32 1.74 4.37
C LEU A 358 28.00 3.08 4.05
N ALA A 359 27.87 4.11 4.88
CA ALA A 359 28.53 5.39 4.69
C ALA A 359 30.07 5.27 4.77
N ARG A 360 30.59 4.44 5.70
CA ARG A 360 32.05 4.18 5.80
C ARG A 360 32.55 3.39 4.60
N VAL A 361 31.88 2.29 4.26
CA VAL A 361 32.24 1.44 3.12
C VAL A 361 32.09 2.23 1.81
N GLY A 362 30.93 2.86 1.61
CA GLY A 362 30.62 3.66 0.44
C GLY A 362 31.58 4.84 0.27
N GLY A 363 31.92 5.56 1.34
CA GLY A 363 32.93 6.61 1.31
C GLY A 363 34.32 6.11 0.90
N THR A 364 34.67 4.88 1.28
CA THR A 364 35.93 4.23 0.87
C THR A 364 35.88 3.82 -0.60
N ILE A 365 34.77 3.21 -1.04
CA ILE A 365 34.52 2.85 -2.44
C ILE A 365 34.58 4.11 -3.30
N TYR A 366 33.84 5.14 -2.94
CA TYR A 366 33.78 6.41 -3.65
C TYR A 366 35.15 7.04 -3.81
N ARG A 367 35.96 7.08 -2.74
CA ARG A 367 37.34 7.61 -2.78
C ARG A 367 38.22 6.80 -3.71
N LYS A 368 38.21 5.46 -3.62
CA LYS A 368 39.04 4.58 -4.45
C LYS A 368 38.62 4.60 -5.92
N ALA A 369 37.30 4.67 -6.17
CA ALA A 369 36.72 4.71 -7.51
C ALA A 369 37.04 6.02 -8.26
N LEU A 370 37.09 7.15 -7.55
CA LEU A 370 37.48 8.44 -8.16
C LEU A 370 38.97 8.57 -8.46
N LEU A 371 39.83 7.89 -7.69
CA LEU A 371 41.28 7.95 -7.88
C LEU A 371 41.81 6.97 -8.95
N ARG A 372 40.96 5.98 -9.34
CA ARG A 372 41.32 4.96 -10.37
C ARG A 372 40.37 5.11 -11.57
N GLY A 373 40.67 6.06 -12.46
CA GLY A 373 39.96 6.19 -13.74
C GLY A 373 40.34 5.06 -14.71
N GLY A 374 39.34 4.48 -15.40
CA GLY A 374 39.56 3.64 -16.59
C GLY A 374 39.62 2.12 -16.42
N GLN A 375 39.34 1.56 -15.23
CA GLN A 375 39.22 0.10 -15.04
C GLN A 375 37.95 -0.25 -14.25
N ARG A 376 37.17 -1.22 -14.73
CA ARG A 376 36.02 -1.81 -13.97
C ARG A 376 36.55 -2.41 -12.66
N LEU A 377 36.18 -1.77 -11.54
CA LEU A 377 36.59 -2.23 -10.22
C LEU A 377 35.57 -3.24 -9.70
N LYS A 378 36.02 -4.44 -9.36
CA LYS A 378 35.16 -5.42 -8.66
C LYS A 378 35.16 -5.12 -7.18
N VAL A 379 33.96 -5.20 -6.55
CA VAL A 379 33.74 -4.87 -5.12
C VAL A 379 34.72 -5.62 -4.19
N HIS A 380 35.04 -6.89 -4.49
CA HIS A 380 35.96 -7.69 -3.69
C HIS A 380 37.42 -7.20 -3.72
N GLU A 381 37.85 -6.53 -4.80
CA GLU A 381 39.21 -5.94 -4.93
C GLU A 381 39.34 -4.67 -4.10
N LEU A 382 38.22 -3.97 -3.89
CA LEU A 382 38.19 -2.73 -3.10
C LEU A 382 38.20 -2.98 -1.59
N LEU A 383 37.70 -4.15 -1.14
CA LEU A 383 37.65 -4.52 0.27
C LEU A 383 38.93 -5.17 0.77
N ARG A 384 39.78 -5.73 -0.11
CA ARG A 384 41.06 -6.39 0.24
C ARG A 384 42.28 -5.46 0.30
N ALA A 385 42.16 -4.22 -0.08
CA ALA A 385 43.19 -3.20 -0.06
C ALA A 385 42.85 -2.05 0.92
#